data_57ef798a8d309a9bd8d1de0c2169ec98
#
_entry.id   57ef798a8d309a9bd8d1de0c2169ec98
#
_cell.length_a   1.000
_cell.length_b   1.000
_cell.length_c   1.000
_cell.angle_alpha   90.00
_cell.angle_beta   90.00
_cell.angle_gamma   90.00
#
_symmetry.space_group_name_H-M   'P 1'
#
loop_
_entity.id
_entity.type
_entity.pdbx_description
1 polymer ?
#
loop_
_entity_poly.entity_id
_entity_poly.type
_entity_poly.pdbx_seq_one_letter_code
_entity_poly.pdbx_strand_id
1 'polypeptide(L)'
;MFSEASYNPTGSYVRFFDLEEALIGKRVILSFEGAEQAIYVWINGEFVGYAEDSFTVSEFDITPYVKETGNRLCVEVHKRSTAAFLEDQDFFRFFGLFRDVNLYGLPDIHVSDLWLRPKCALDGRQASMEIELKTTKGKTASYADARAEICLLDGHQMIAKEEASVSESFRADLTINEPVQLWNCDDPKLYQVEIRIFDGQGDLIEIIPYQVGFRTICIEDGIIKLNGRRLIINGVNRHEWNAKSGRCISENDEIYDIECMKRNNINAVRTCHYPDRTTWYYRCDEAGIYVMVRGKSGKSRYPGRRWERLSRPGMYREVWSFGRMLFWIG
;
A
#
# COMPACT_ATOMS: atom_id res chain seq x y z
N MET A 1 33.10 -10.29 -4.19
CA MET A 1 32.25 -11.47 -4.46
C MET A 1 30.83 -11.07 -4.94
N PHE A 2 30.14 -10.12 -4.33
CA PHE A 2 28.80 -9.70 -4.80
C PHE A 2 28.81 -8.81 -6.05
N SER A 3 29.92 -8.21 -6.39
CA SER A 3 30.10 -7.29 -7.52
C SER A 3 30.68 -7.94 -8.78
N GLU A 4 31.02 -9.21 -8.74
CA GLU A 4 31.60 -9.89 -9.93
C GLU A 4 30.46 -10.25 -10.89
N ALA A 5 30.48 -9.71 -12.11
CA ALA A 5 29.45 -9.92 -13.13
C ALA A 5 29.19 -11.41 -13.42
N SER A 6 30.22 -12.27 -13.35
CA SER A 6 30.07 -13.71 -13.55
C SER A 6 29.19 -14.43 -12.51
N TYR A 7 28.96 -13.81 -11.35
CA TYR A 7 28.14 -14.34 -10.27
C TYR A 7 26.85 -13.57 -10.03
N ASN A 8 26.51 -12.61 -10.89
CA ASN A 8 25.29 -11.82 -10.80
C ASN A 8 24.33 -12.12 -11.97
N PRO A 9 23.55 -13.21 -11.90
CA PRO A 9 22.60 -13.51 -12.92
C PRO A 9 21.65 -12.36 -13.17
N THR A 10 21.34 -12.10 -14.43
CA THR A 10 20.45 -11.03 -14.87
C THR A 10 19.31 -11.62 -15.69
N GLY A 11 18.08 -11.27 -15.34
CA GLY A 11 16.89 -11.57 -16.13
C GLY A 11 16.57 -10.37 -17.02
N SER A 12 16.44 -10.60 -18.33
CA SER A 12 16.05 -9.55 -19.29
C SER A 12 14.63 -9.81 -19.77
N TYR A 13 13.77 -8.83 -19.63
CA TYR A 13 12.35 -8.87 -19.99
C TYR A 13 12.08 -7.85 -21.08
N VAL A 14 11.27 -8.24 -22.07
CA VAL A 14 10.80 -7.35 -23.13
C VAL A 14 9.30 -7.51 -23.30
N ARG A 15 8.59 -6.39 -23.32
CA ARG A 15 7.15 -6.35 -23.57
C ARG A 15 6.84 -5.26 -24.59
N PHE A 16 6.03 -5.60 -25.58
CA PHE A 16 5.43 -4.64 -26.50
C PHE A 16 4.01 -4.33 -26.03
N PHE A 17 3.61 -3.06 -26.11
CA PHE A 17 2.28 -2.63 -25.68
C PHE A 17 1.85 -1.34 -26.38
N ASP A 18 0.55 -1.14 -26.45
CA ASP A 18 -0.09 0.11 -26.80
C ASP A 18 -0.71 0.73 -25.56
N LEU A 19 -0.80 2.05 -25.51
CA LEU A 19 -1.53 2.72 -24.44
C LEU A 19 -3.04 2.50 -24.65
N GLU A 20 -3.72 2.14 -23.57
CA GLU A 20 -5.17 2.15 -23.54
C GLU A 20 -5.67 3.59 -23.74
N GLU A 21 -6.82 3.76 -24.40
CA GLU A 21 -7.42 5.07 -24.69
C GLU A 21 -7.55 5.93 -23.42
N ALA A 22 -7.87 5.29 -22.29
CA ALA A 22 -8.01 5.93 -20.99
C ALA A 22 -6.70 6.54 -20.45
N LEU A 23 -5.53 6.16 -20.98
CA LEU A 23 -4.21 6.65 -20.57
C LEU A 23 -3.66 7.74 -21.50
N ILE A 24 -4.23 7.90 -22.70
CA ILE A 24 -3.77 8.88 -23.69
C ILE A 24 -3.97 10.29 -23.14
N GLY A 25 -2.92 11.10 -23.24
CA GLY A 25 -2.92 12.49 -22.75
C GLY A 25 -2.78 12.64 -21.22
N LYS A 26 -2.74 11.54 -20.47
CA LYS A 26 -2.50 11.56 -19.03
C LYS A 26 -1.02 11.41 -18.69
N ARG A 27 -0.67 11.72 -17.46
CA ARG A 27 0.60 11.36 -16.87
C ARG A 27 0.61 9.85 -16.59
N VAL A 28 1.45 9.11 -17.29
CA VAL A 28 1.49 7.64 -17.25
C VAL A 28 2.59 7.14 -16.30
N ILE A 29 2.20 6.30 -15.36
CA ILE A 29 3.10 5.69 -14.38
C ILE A 29 3.22 4.19 -14.67
N LEU A 30 4.45 3.71 -14.71
CA LEU A 30 4.80 2.28 -14.73
C LEU A 30 5.13 1.85 -13.31
N SER A 31 4.38 0.89 -12.78
CA SER A 31 4.49 0.38 -11.42
C SER A 31 4.93 -1.07 -11.41
N PHE A 32 6.00 -1.37 -10.69
CA PHE A 32 6.43 -2.73 -10.37
C PHE A 32 6.05 -3.03 -8.93
N GLU A 33 5.11 -3.93 -8.71
CA GLU A 33 4.62 -4.28 -7.37
C GLU A 33 5.62 -5.12 -6.57
N GLY A 34 6.58 -5.74 -7.25
CA GLY A 34 7.68 -6.46 -6.64
C GLY A 34 8.69 -6.97 -7.67
N ALA A 35 9.95 -6.62 -7.45
CA ALA A 35 11.06 -7.01 -8.33
C ALA A 35 12.31 -7.32 -7.50
N GLU A 36 12.71 -8.58 -7.43
CA GLU A 36 13.88 -9.01 -6.64
C GLU A 36 15.10 -9.16 -7.55
N GLN A 37 16.17 -8.36 -7.41
CA GLN A 37 16.40 -7.29 -6.42
C GLN A 37 16.45 -5.91 -7.06
N ALA A 38 17.38 -5.69 -7.99
CA ALA A 38 17.58 -4.40 -8.64
C ALA A 38 17.06 -4.42 -10.06
N ILE A 39 16.36 -3.37 -10.42
CA ILE A 39 15.79 -3.21 -11.76
C ILE A 39 16.33 -1.98 -12.46
N TYR A 40 16.60 -2.15 -13.75
CA TYR A 40 16.84 -1.08 -14.71
C TYR A 40 15.73 -1.10 -15.74
N VAL A 41 15.19 0.05 -16.07
CA VAL A 41 14.00 0.20 -16.93
C VAL A 41 14.31 1.08 -18.13
N TRP A 42 13.89 0.63 -19.31
CA TRP A 42 13.95 1.39 -20.57
C TRP A 42 12.59 1.35 -21.27
N ILE A 43 12.20 2.47 -21.86
CA ILE A 43 11.04 2.58 -22.74
C ILE A 43 11.54 3.09 -24.10
N ASN A 44 11.20 2.38 -25.17
CA ASN A 44 11.52 2.76 -26.55
C ASN A 44 13.03 2.98 -26.80
N GLY A 45 13.89 2.38 -25.99
CA GLY A 45 15.35 2.52 -26.05
C GLY A 45 15.93 3.59 -25.12
N GLU A 46 15.09 4.43 -24.53
CA GLU A 46 15.52 5.46 -23.58
C GLU A 46 15.54 4.91 -22.14
N PHE A 47 16.59 5.23 -21.39
CA PHE A 47 16.71 4.84 -20.00
C PHE A 47 15.76 5.66 -19.13
N VAL A 48 14.87 4.98 -18.41
CA VAL A 48 13.85 5.60 -17.55
C VAL A 48 14.33 5.71 -16.10
N GLY A 49 14.91 4.64 -15.57
CA GLY A 49 15.32 4.65 -14.16
C GLY A 49 15.80 3.33 -13.62
N TYR A 50 16.18 3.39 -12.35
CA TYR A 50 16.71 2.30 -11.54
C TYR A 50 16.03 2.27 -10.18
N ALA A 51 15.80 1.07 -9.65
CA ALA A 51 15.32 0.86 -8.29
C ALA A 51 15.94 -0.38 -7.65
N GLU A 52 16.17 -0.30 -6.35
CA GLU A 52 16.51 -1.42 -5.46
C GLU A 52 15.48 -1.43 -4.34
N ASP A 53 14.70 -2.36 -4.19
CA ASP A 53 13.79 -2.71 -3.11
C ASP A 53 12.86 -3.79 -3.60
N SER A 54 13.09 -5.01 -3.15
CA SER A 54 12.40 -6.17 -3.73
C SER A 54 10.91 -6.20 -3.40
N PHE A 55 10.50 -5.67 -2.25
CA PHE A 55 9.19 -5.95 -1.66
C PHE A 55 8.29 -4.73 -1.54
N THR A 56 8.78 -3.56 -1.91
CA THR A 56 7.96 -2.35 -2.02
C THR A 56 7.78 -1.97 -3.47
N VAL A 57 6.72 -1.25 -3.76
CA VAL A 57 6.39 -0.82 -5.11
C VAL A 57 7.44 0.16 -5.63
N SER A 58 7.93 -0.09 -6.85
CA SER A 58 8.82 0.82 -7.57
C SER A 58 8.09 1.43 -8.76
N GLU A 59 7.99 2.74 -8.82
CA GLU A 59 7.25 3.46 -9.85
C GLU A 59 8.11 4.44 -10.61
N PHE A 60 7.78 4.54 -11.90
CA PHE A 60 8.47 5.41 -12.84
C PHE A 60 7.46 6.22 -13.65
N ASP A 61 7.65 7.52 -13.71
CA ASP A 61 6.90 8.38 -14.65
C ASP A 61 7.46 8.17 -16.05
N ILE A 62 6.69 7.47 -16.88
CA ILE A 62 7.08 7.14 -18.25
C ILE A 62 6.45 8.05 -19.29
N THR A 63 5.70 9.07 -18.88
CA THR A 63 5.02 10.01 -19.77
C THR A 63 5.92 10.57 -20.89
N PRO A 64 7.18 10.97 -20.62
CA PRO A 64 8.04 11.53 -21.66
C PRO A 64 8.52 10.50 -22.70
N TYR A 65 8.38 9.21 -22.42
CA TYR A 65 8.99 8.12 -23.18
C TYR A 65 8.00 7.32 -23.99
N VAL A 66 6.69 7.39 -23.65
CA VAL A 66 5.65 6.58 -24.28
C VAL A 66 5.04 7.28 -25.49
N LYS A 67 4.55 6.45 -26.43
CA LYS A 67 3.74 6.81 -27.58
C LYS A 67 2.36 6.18 -27.41
N GLU A 68 1.38 6.60 -28.19
CA GLU A 68 0.06 5.97 -28.18
C GLU A 68 0.14 4.47 -28.55
N THR A 69 0.98 4.14 -29.54
CA THR A 69 1.12 2.76 -30.03
C THR A 69 2.59 2.37 -30.24
N GLY A 70 2.85 1.07 -30.27
CA GLY A 70 4.14 0.49 -30.61
C GLY A 70 5.23 0.73 -29.57
N ASN A 71 4.87 0.77 -28.30
CA ASN A 71 5.84 0.90 -27.23
C ASN A 71 6.59 -0.40 -26.97
N ARG A 72 7.85 -0.28 -26.60
CA ARG A 72 8.70 -1.38 -26.14
C ARG A 72 9.24 -1.08 -24.75
N LEU A 73 8.79 -1.84 -23.76
CA LEU A 73 9.36 -1.88 -22.42
C LEU A 73 10.49 -2.91 -22.40
N CYS A 74 11.66 -2.52 -21.88
CA CYS A 74 12.75 -3.42 -21.55
C CYS A 74 13.09 -3.27 -20.08
N VAL A 75 13.26 -4.40 -19.38
CA VAL A 75 13.62 -4.41 -17.95
C VAL A 75 14.74 -5.42 -17.75
N GLU A 76 15.80 -4.99 -17.06
CA GLU A 76 16.81 -5.91 -16.53
C GLU A 76 16.62 -6.02 -15.02
N VAL A 77 16.59 -7.26 -14.53
CA VAL A 77 16.53 -7.56 -13.10
C VAL A 77 17.79 -8.27 -12.69
N HIS A 78 18.57 -7.66 -11.83
CA HIS A 78 19.81 -8.20 -11.30
C HIS A 78 19.58 -8.92 -9.98
N LYS A 79 20.07 -10.15 -9.85
CA LYS A 79 19.90 -10.97 -8.65
C LYS A 79 20.59 -10.37 -7.42
N ARG A 80 21.63 -9.57 -7.61
CA ARG A 80 22.43 -9.01 -6.53
C ARG A 80 22.66 -7.52 -6.75
N SER A 81 22.48 -6.79 -5.67
CA SER A 81 22.69 -5.34 -5.61
C SER A 81 23.26 -4.96 -4.25
N THR A 82 23.46 -3.68 -4.00
CA THR A 82 23.83 -3.17 -2.68
C THR A 82 22.74 -3.42 -1.64
N ALA A 83 21.48 -3.43 -2.05
CA ALA A 83 20.33 -3.78 -1.19
C ALA A 83 20.37 -5.23 -0.69
N ALA A 84 21.10 -6.13 -1.38
CA ALA A 84 21.23 -7.53 -0.97
C ALA A 84 21.71 -7.71 0.47
N PHE A 85 22.53 -6.79 0.98
CA PHE A 85 22.97 -6.82 2.38
C PHE A 85 21.89 -6.39 3.38
N LEU A 86 21.00 -5.52 2.95
CA LEU A 86 19.89 -5.03 3.76
C LEU A 86 18.71 -6.03 3.75
N GLU A 87 18.57 -6.74 2.64
CA GLU A 87 17.53 -7.73 2.40
C GLU A 87 17.97 -9.16 2.75
N ASP A 88 19.15 -9.33 3.37
CA ASP A 88 19.67 -10.62 3.81
C ASP A 88 18.93 -11.11 5.06
N GLN A 89 17.78 -11.69 4.83
CA GLN A 89 16.89 -12.21 5.86
C GLN A 89 16.70 -13.72 5.68
N ASP A 90 16.02 -14.35 6.61
CA ASP A 90 15.81 -15.78 6.64
C ASP A 90 14.69 -16.21 5.68
N PHE A 91 14.98 -16.19 4.37
CA PHE A 91 14.08 -16.63 3.31
C PHE A 91 14.86 -17.04 2.05
N PHE A 92 14.15 -17.75 1.14
CA PHE A 92 14.72 -18.14 -0.15
C PHE A 92 15.02 -16.91 -1.02
N ARG A 93 16.18 -16.91 -1.66
CA ARG A 93 16.61 -15.85 -2.58
C ARG A 93 16.31 -16.26 -4.01
N PHE A 94 15.21 -15.72 -4.49
CA PHE A 94 14.88 -15.74 -5.91
C PHE A 94 15.46 -14.51 -6.61
N PHE A 95 15.08 -14.27 -7.83
CA PHE A 95 15.23 -13.00 -8.51
C PHE A 95 14.29 -12.95 -9.71
N GLY A 96 13.97 -11.74 -10.16
CA GLY A 96 13.06 -11.51 -11.27
C GLY A 96 11.84 -10.70 -10.86
N LEU A 97 10.90 -10.57 -11.78
CA LEU A 97 9.60 -9.95 -11.54
C LEU A 97 8.68 -11.00 -10.93
N PHE A 98 8.23 -10.82 -9.70
CA PHE A 98 7.43 -11.82 -8.98
C PHE A 98 6.04 -11.33 -8.59
N ARG A 99 5.75 -10.04 -8.77
CA ARG A 99 4.43 -9.43 -8.63
C ARG A 99 4.07 -8.71 -9.92
N ASP A 100 2.88 -8.14 -9.97
CA ASP A 100 2.33 -7.50 -11.14
C ASP A 100 3.14 -6.27 -11.59
N VAL A 101 3.08 -6.01 -12.89
CA VAL A 101 3.62 -4.78 -13.50
C VAL A 101 2.45 -4.06 -14.15
N ASN A 102 2.14 -2.87 -13.65
CA ASN A 102 0.95 -2.13 -14.00
C ASN A 102 1.27 -0.79 -14.67
N LEU A 103 0.35 -0.36 -15.54
CA LEU A 103 0.31 1.01 -16.05
C LEU A 103 -0.93 1.69 -15.50
N TYR A 104 -0.79 2.93 -15.04
CA TYR A 104 -1.94 3.75 -14.67
C TYR A 104 -1.73 5.23 -15.02
N GLY A 105 -2.83 5.90 -15.30
CA GLY A 105 -2.82 7.33 -15.59
C GLY A 105 -3.17 8.14 -14.35
N LEU A 106 -2.38 9.17 -14.06
CA LEU A 106 -2.69 10.11 -13.01
C LEU A 106 -3.54 11.26 -13.56
N PRO A 107 -4.58 11.69 -12.85
CA PRO A 107 -5.30 12.91 -13.19
C PRO A 107 -4.43 14.15 -12.94
N ASP A 108 -4.89 15.27 -13.45
CA ASP A 108 -4.17 16.56 -13.34
C ASP A 108 -3.98 17.00 -11.88
N ILE A 109 -4.94 16.73 -11.00
CA ILE A 109 -4.78 16.81 -9.55
C ILE A 109 -4.96 15.39 -9.02
N HIS A 110 -3.93 14.86 -8.38
CA HIS A 110 -3.86 13.48 -7.89
C HIS A 110 -3.57 13.42 -6.40
N VAL A 111 -4.31 12.60 -5.67
CA VAL A 111 -4.02 12.30 -4.26
C VAL A 111 -2.84 11.35 -4.17
N SER A 112 -1.69 11.88 -3.77
CA SER A 112 -0.43 11.13 -3.65
C SER A 112 -0.22 10.50 -2.27
N ASP A 113 -0.96 10.97 -1.26
CA ASP A 113 -0.87 10.47 0.12
C ASP A 113 -2.22 10.63 0.82
N LEU A 114 -2.65 9.59 1.51
CA LEU A 114 -3.88 9.55 2.27
C LEU A 114 -3.64 8.96 3.65
N TRP A 115 -4.08 9.66 4.69
CA TRP A 115 -4.06 9.16 6.05
C TRP A 115 -5.44 9.31 6.70
N LEU A 116 -6.09 8.19 6.97
CA LEU A 116 -7.37 8.10 7.64
C LEU A 116 -7.16 7.70 9.09
N ARG A 117 -7.68 8.47 10.03
CA ARG A 117 -7.59 8.22 11.48
C ARG A 117 -9.00 8.13 12.08
N PRO A 118 -9.64 6.97 12.00
CA PRO A 118 -10.93 6.77 12.64
C PRO A 118 -10.78 6.82 14.18
N LYS A 119 -11.70 7.47 14.85
CA LYS A 119 -11.80 7.59 16.31
C LYS A 119 -13.23 7.30 16.74
N CYS A 120 -13.40 6.64 17.88
CA CYS A 120 -14.72 6.40 18.47
C CYS A 120 -14.60 6.09 19.96
N ALA A 121 -15.70 6.25 20.68
CA ALA A 121 -15.81 5.72 22.04
C ALA A 121 -15.99 4.18 22.01
N LEU A 122 -15.82 3.52 23.17
CA LEU A 122 -15.92 2.05 23.28
C LEU A 122 -17.33 1.51 23.00
N ASP A 123 -18.33 2.35 23.05
CA ASP A 123 -19.72 2.01 22.71
C ASP A 123 -20.07 2.33 21.23
N GLY A 124 -19.07 2.70 20.43
CA GLY A 124 -19.23 3.10 19.04
C GLY A 124 -19.81 4.50 18.83
N ARG A 125 -20.09 5.23 19.89
CA ARG A 125 -20.59 6.61 19.83
C ARG A 125 -19.44 7.62 19.69
N GLN A 126 -19.79 8.89 19.42
CA GLN A 126 -18.84 9.97 19.23
C GLN A 126 -17.76 9.61 18.19
N ALA A 127 -18.20 8.96 17.12
CA ALA A 127 -17.30 8.57 16.05
C ALA A 127 -16.91 9.78 15.20
N SER A 128 -15.65 9.83 14.82
CA SER A 128 -15.11 10.83 13.91
C SER A 128 -13.94 10.23 13.12
N MET A 129 -13.55 10.90 12.06
CA MET A 129 -12.35 10.52 11.30
C MET A 129 -11.56 11.76 10.92
N GLU A 130 -10.33 11.83 11.36
CA GLU A 130 -9.36 12.80 10.87
C GLU A 130 -8.76 12.29 9.56
N ILE A 131 -8.70 13.16 8.56
CA ILE A 131 -8.25 12.82 7.23
C ILE A 131 -7.16 13.80 6.83
N GLU A 132 -5.98 13.29 6.52
CA GLU A 132 -4.90 14.08 5.95
C GLU A 132 -4.64 13.62 4.53
N LEU A 133 -4.60 14.56 3.60
CA LEU A 133 -4.31 14.29 2.19
C LEU A 133 -3.13 15.14 1.71
N LYS A 134 -2.32 14.52 0.85
CA LYS A 134 -1.38 15.26 0.01
C LYS A 134 -1.73 15.03 -1.43
N THR A 135 -1.61 16.08 -2.22
CA THR A 135 -1.87 16.02 -3.64
C THR A 135 -0.64 16.45 -4.44
N THR A 136 -0.58 15.97 -5.65
CA THR A 136 0.33 16.47 -6.68
C THR A 136 -0.49 16.99 -7.83
N LYS A 137 0.05 17.95 -8.59
CA LYS A 137 -0.63 18.46 -9.75
C LYS A 137 0.25 18.48 -11.00
N GLY A 138 -0.37 18.36 -12.16
CA GLY A 138 0.26 18.57 -13.45
C GLY A 138 0.76 20.01 -13.60
N LYS A 139 1.63 20.24 -14.57
CA LYS A 139 2.27 21.57 -14.79
C LYS A 139 1.26 22.67 -15.08
N THR A 140 0.15 22.35 -15.73
CA THR A 140 -0.91 23.28 -16.14
C THR A 140 -2.09 23.34 -15.18
N ALA A 141 -2.18 22.40 -14.25
CA ALA A 141 -3.28 22.32 -13.29
C ALA A 141 -3.19 23.38 -12.18
N SER A 142 -4.34 23.81 -11.71
CA SER A 142 -4.48 24.76 -10.60
C SER A 142 -5.33 24.15 -9.47
N TYR A 143 -5.00 24.47 -8.23
CA TYR A 143 -5.84 24.16 -7.08
C TYR A 143 -6.97 25.18 -6.86
N ALA A 144 -7.01 26.27 -7.64
CA ALA A 144 -8.05 27.28 -7.49
C ALA A 144 -9.43 26.63 -7.71
N ASP A 145 -10.31 26.84 -6.73
CA ASP A 145 -11.68 26.30 -6.69
C ASP A 145 -11.80 24.76 -6.75
N ALA A 146 -10.67 24.04 -6.67
CA ALA A 146 -10.68 22.58 -6.56
C ALA A 146 -11.17 22.17 -5.17
N ARG A 147 -12.02 21.14 -5.11
CA ARG A 147 -12.62 20.64 -3.87
C ARG A 147 -12.55 19.13 -3.77
N ALA A 148 -12.49 18.65 -2.54
CA ALA A 148 -12.63 17.26 -2.18
C ALA A 148 -13.97 17.03 -1.50
N GLU A 149 -14.66 15.98 -1.88
CA GLU A 149 -15.85 15.47 -1.22
C GLU A 149 -15.50 14.14 -0.59
N ILE A 150 -15.69 14.00 0.71
CA ILE A 150 -15.31 12.82 1.48
C ILE A 150 -16.58 12.22 2.06
N CYS A 151 -16.90 11.00 1.66
CA CYS A 151 -18.09 10.27 2.06
C CYS A 151 -17.72 9.03 2.86
N LEU A 152 -18.42 8.76 3.95
CA LEU A 152 -18.38 7.50 4.68
C LEU A 152 -19.69 6.76 4.44
N LEU A 153 -19.57 5.49 4.02
CA LEU A 153 -20.71 4.65 3.69
C LEU A 153 -20.71 3.37 4.53
N ASP A 154 -21.89 2.95 4.94
CA ASP A 154 -22.19 1.61 5.43
C ASP A 154 -22.96 0.84 4.37
N GLY A 155 -22.29 -0.04 3.65
CA GLY A 155 -22.82 -0.62 2.41
C GLY A 155 -23.12 0.48 1.39
N HIS A 156 -24.40 0.66 1.05
CA HIS A 156 -24.83 1.71 0.13
C HIS A 156 -25.36 2.99 0.81
N GLN A 157 -25.44 2.98 2.13
CA GLN A 157 -25.96 4.11 2.89
C GLN A 157 -24.82 5.08 3.24
N MET A 158 -24.93 6.33 2.82
CA MET A 158 -24.04 7.40 3.28
C MET A 158 -24.41 7.78 4.71
N ILE A 159 -23.45 7.66 5.63
CA ILE A 159 -23.64 7.97 7.05
C ILE A 159 -22.94 9.26 7.48
N ALA A 160 -21.96 9.73 6.72
CA ALA A 160 -21.33 11.02 6.93
C ALA A 160 -20.74 11.56 5.62
N LYS A 161 -20.66 12.90 5.53
CA LYS A 161 -20.05 13.61 4.40
C LYS A 161 -19.38 14.87 4.89
N GLU A 162 -18.23 15.20 4.29
CA GLU A 162 -17.48 16.43 4.52
C GLU A 162 -16.94 16.97 3.19
N GLU A 163 -16.77 18.27 3.09
CA GLU A 163 -16.16 18.93 1.93
C GLU A 163 -14.96 19.76 2.38
N ALA A 164 -13.89 19.75 1.59
CA ALA A 164 -12.68 20.51 1.84
C ALA A 164 -12.12 21.12 0.56
N SER A 165 -11.49 22.28 0.68
CA SER A 165 -10.72 22.86 -0.43
C SER A 165 -9.43 22.08 -0.63
N VAL A 166 -9.12 21.77 -1.89
CA VAL A 166 -7.91 21.03 -2.26
C VAL A 166 -6.71 21.96 -2.34
N SER A 167 -5.60 21.52 -1.78
CA SER A 167 -4.29 22.16 -1.86
C SER A 167 -3.21 21.09 -1.82
N GLU A 168 -1.95 21.44 -1.94
CA GLU A 168 -0.83 20.49 -1.89
C GLU A 168 -0.87 19.57 -0.64
N SER A 169 -1.37 20.09 0.47
CA SER A 169 -1.65 19.31 1.67
C SER A 169 -2.83 19.93 2.40
N PHE A 170 -3.85 19.14 2.69
CA PHE A 170 -5.04 19.61 3.39
C PHE A 170 -5.58 18.55 4.36
N ARG A 171 -6.44 19.00 5.26
CA ARG A 171 -7.08 18.16 6.28
C ARG A 171 -8.58 18.35 6.24
N ALA A 172 -9.28 17.30 6.63
CA ALA A 172 -10.71 17.31 6.88
C ALA A 172 -11.00 16.49 8.15
N ASP A 173 -12.06 16.89 8.85
CA ASP A 173 -12.56 16.21 10.05
C ASP A 173 -14.00 15.79 9.82
N LEU A 174 -14.20 14.50 9.59
CA LEU A 174 -15.51 13.93 9.36
C LEU A 174 -16.16 13.56 10.69
N THR A 175 -17.28 14.19 11.03
CA THR A 175 -18.10 13.87 12.20
C THR A 175 -19.17 12.86 11.83
N ILE A 176 -19.32 11.81 12.65
CA ILE A 176 -20.30 10.75 12.42
C ILE A 176 -21.32 10.80 13.56
N ASN A 177 -22.57 11.07 13.22
CA ASN A 177 -23.64 11.28 14.20
C ASN A 177 -24.27 9.99 14.69
N GLU A 178 -24.16 8.91 13.91
CA GLU A 178 -24.69 7.60 14.26
C GLU A 178 -23.64 6.73 14.95
N PRO A 179 -24.04 5.80 15.83
CA PRO A 179 -23.09 4.85 16.40
C PRO A 179 -22.49 3.95 15.33
N VAL A 180 -21.16 3.74 15.40
CA VAL A 180 -20.44 2.82 14.52
C VAL A 180 -20.23 1.47 15.21
N GLN A 181 -20.21 0.41 14.43
CA GLN A 181 -19.83 -0.90 14.90
C GLN A 181 -18.30 -1.00 14.92
N LEU A 182 -17.75 -1.49 16.04
CA LEU A 182 -16.30 -1.58 16.21
C LEU A 182 -15.77 -2.81 15.52
N TRP A 183 -14.69 -2.62 14.77
CA TRP A 183 -13.94 -3.70 14.13
C TRP A 183 -13.18 -4.55 15.17
N ASN A 184 -13.26 -5.87 15.04
CA ASN A 184 -12.44 -6.82 15.79
C ASN A 184 -12.30 -8.14 15.00
N CYS A 185 -11.48 -9.07 15.47
CA CYS A 185 -11.20 -10.33 14.75
C CYS A 185 -12.40 -11.26 14.60
N ASP A 186 -13.40 -11.16 15.47
CA ASP A 186 -14.61 -12.00 15.44
C ASP A 186 -15.72 -11.34 14.59
N ASP A 187 -15.69 -10.02 14.51
CA ASP A 187 -16.67 -9.21 13.79
C ASP A 187 -15.94 -8.03 13.10
N PRO A 188 -15.32 -8.28 11.95
CA PRO A 188 -14.46 -7.32 11.26
C PRO A 188 -15.26 -6.32 10.41
N LYS A 189 -16.08 -5.50 11.05
CA LYS A 189 -16.91 -4.50 10.38
C LYS A 189 -16.04 -3.42 9.73
N LEU A 190 -16.17 -3.28 8.42
CA LEU A 190 -15.53 -2.23 7.63
C LEU A 190 -16.59 -1.28 7.06
N TYR A 191 -16.21 -0.02 6.98
CA TYR A 191 -16.94 1.04 6.32
C TYR A 191 -16.17 1.49 5.09
N GLN A 192 -16.88 1.91 4.05
CA GLN A 192 -16.26 2.43 2.84
C GLN A 192 -16.09 3.94 2.96
N VAL A 193 -14.88 4.41 2.74
CA VAL A 193 -14.57 5.83 2.52
C VAL A 193 -14.44 6.05 1.02
N GLU A 194 -15.12 7.05 0.50
CA GLU A 194 -14.98 7.47 -0.89
C GLU A 194 -14.58 8.93 -0.92
N ILE A 195 -13.40 9.20 -1.50
CA ILE A 195 -12.88 10.56 -1.66
C ILE A 195 -12.99 10.91 -3.14
N ARG A 196 -13.74 11.96 -3.44
CA ARG A 196 -13.95 12.48 -4.79
C ARG A 196 -13.24 13.81 -4.92
N ILE A 197 -12.37 13.93 -5.91
CA ILE A 197 -11.66 15.19 -6.21
C ILE A 197 -12.31 15.83 -7.42
N PHE A 198 -12.67 17.09 -7.28
CA PHE A 198 -13.21 17.92 -8.35
C PHE A 198 -12.24 19.04 -8.66
N ASP A 199 -12.08 19.36 -9.92
CA ASP A 199 -11.29 20.50 -10.37
C ASP A 199 -12.01 21.85 -10.17
N GLY A 200 -11.38 22.96 -10.57
CA GLY A 200 -11.96 24.30 -10.48
C GLY A 200 -13.15 24.56 -11.40
N GLN A 201 -13.44 23.69 -12.36
CA GLN A 201 -14.63 23.72 -13.22
C GLN A 201 -15.78 22.91 -12.61
N GLY A 202 -15.52 22.13 -11.57
CA GLY A 202 -16.47 21.25 -10.92
C GLY A 202 -16.55 19.85 -11.55
N ASP A 203 -15.63 19.51 -12.44
CA ASP A 203 -15.54 18.20 -13.04
C ASP A 203 -14.89 17.21 -12.08
N LEU A 204 -15.47 16.01 -11.98
CA LEU A 204 -14.95 14.92 -11.17
C LEU A 204 -13.72 14.31 -11.87
N ILE A 205 -12.54 14.46 -11.27
CA ILE A 205 -11.28 14.05 -11.87
C ILE A 205 -10.62 12.83 -11.21
N GLU A 206 -10.95 12.54 -9.94
CA GLU A 206 -10.45 11.35 -9.25
C GLU A 206 -11.45 10.84 -8.22
N ILE A 207 -11.54 9.51 -8.10
CA ILE A 207 -12.28 8.81 -7.02
C ILE A 207 -11.32 7.84 -6.36
N ILE A 208 -11.21 7.94 -5.03
CA ILE A 208 -10.37 7.05 -4.22
C ILE A 208 -11.29 6.29 -3.26
N PRO A 209 -11.59 5.01 -3.55
CA PRO A 209 -12.25 4.14 -2.58
C PRO A 209 -11.25 3.63 -1.55
N TYR A 210 -11.64 3.59 -0.29
CA TYR A 210 -10.86 3.01 0.79
C TYR A 210 -11.78 2.34 1.81
N GLN A 211 -11.24 1.41 2.60
CA GLN A 211 -12.00 0.76 3.69
C GLN A 211 -11.37 1.10 5.03
N VAL A 212 -12.20 1.31 6.05
CA VAL A 212 -11.76 1.61 7.41
C VAL A 212 -12.56 0.83 8.45
N GLY A 213 -11.88 0.36 9.48
CA GLY A 213 -12.50 -0.18 10.68
C GLY A 213 -12.39 0.81 11.85
N PHE A 214 -13.48 1.03 12.57
CA PHE A 214 -13.45 1.84 13.80
C PHE A 214 -13.02 0.97 14.97
N ARG A 215 -11.96 1.38 15.65
CA ARG A 215 -11.42 0.65 16.80
C ARG A 215 -10.63 1.56 17.72
N THR A 216 -10.47 1.11 18.96
CA THR A 216 -9.62 1.78 19.93
C THR A 216 -8.55 0.81 20.42
N ILE A 217 -7.29 1.22 20.32
CA ILE A 217 -6.16 0.44 20.82
C ILE A 217 -5.47 1.25 21.90
N CYS A 218 -5.22 0.62 23.05
CA CYS A 218 -4.45 1.23 24.13
C CYS A 218 -3.58 0.20 24.85
N ILE A 219 -2.65 0.72 25.64
CA ILE A 219 -1.87 -0.10 26.59
C ILE A 219 -2.18 0.43 27.98
N GLU A 220 -2.79 -0.40 28.78
CA GLU A 220 -3.09 -0.11 30.18
C GLU A 220 -2.47 -1.21 31.04
N ASP A 221 -1.73 -0.81 32.08
CA ASP A 221 -1.02 -1.69 33.00
C ASP A 221 -0.13 -2.76 32.29
N GLY A 222 0.51 -2.35 31.18
CA GLY A 222 1.34 -3.24 30.37
C GLY A 222 0.58 -4.25 29.50
N ILE A 223 -0.75 -4.13 29.44
CA ILE A 223 -1.62 -5.00 28.63
C ILE A 223 -2.14 -4.23 27.42
N ILE A 224 -1.97 -4.82 26.23
CA ILE A 224 -2.58 -4.31 25.00
C ILE A 224 -4.07 -4.62 25.03
N LYS A 225 -4.89 -3.61 24.84
CA LYS A 225 -6.35 -3.72 24.74
C LYS A 225 -6.84 -3.23 23.38
N LEU A 226 -7.75 -3.98 22.79
CA LEU A 226 -8.53 -3.61 21.63
C LEU A 226 -9.98 -3.41 22.08
N ASN A 227 -10.57 -2.26 21.80
CA ASN A 227 -11.92 -1.92 22.20
C ASN A 227 -12.20 -2.17 23.70
N GLY A 228 -11.21 -1.81 24.55
CA GLY A 228 -11.28 -1.99 26.00
C GLY A 228 -11.07 -3.42 26.51
N ARG A 229 -10.94 -4.41 25.63
CA ARG A 229 -10.70 -5.81 25.99
C ARG A 229 -9.24 -6.20 25.75
N ARG A 230 -8.68 -7.05 26.62
CA ARG A 230 -7.33 -7.59 26.45
C ARG A 230 -7.21 -8.26 25.08
N LEU A 231 -6.22 -7.84 24.30
CA LEU A 231 -5.89 -8.47 23.02
C LEU A 231 -5.09 -9.76 23.28
N ILE A 232 -5.61 -10.88 22.77
CA ILE A 232 -4.93 -12.18 22.78
C ILE A 232 -4.54 -12.49 21.33
N ILE A 233 -3.23 -12.66 21.11
CA ILE A 233 -2.69 -12.96 19.79
C ILE A 233 -2.43 -14.47 19.70
N ASN A 234 -3.20 -15.14 18.85
CA ASN A 234 -2.95 -16.51 18.41
C ASN A 234 -2.47 -16.46 16.98
N GLY A 235 -1.15 -16.32 16.78
CA GLY A 235 -0.56 -15.93 15.52
C GLY A 235 0.39 -16.95 14.92
N VAL A 236 0.59 -16.85 13.61
CA VAL A 236 1.55 -17.63 12.83
C VAL A 236 2.48 -16.72 12.03
N ASN A 237 3.61 -17.29 11.62
CA ASN A 237 4.48 -16.66 10.61
C ASN A 237 4.02 -17.09 9.21
N ARG A 238 4.06 -16.15 8.26
CA ARG A 238 3.75 -16.41 6.85
C ARG A 238 4.87 -15.92 5.96
N HIS A 239 5.28 -16.77 5.03
CA HIS A 239 6.02 -16.35 3.84
C HIS A 239 5.07 -16.26 2.65
N GLU A 240 5.25 -15.25 1.82
CA GLU A 240 4.57 -15.11 0.52
C GLU A 240 5.21 -16.11 -0.46
N TRP A 241 4.72 -17.35 -0.40
CA TRP A 241 5.34 -18.50 -1.04
C TRP A 241 4.33 -19.59 -1.35
N ASN A 242 4.47 -20.22 -2.52
CA ASN A 242 3.73 -21.41 -2.91
C ASN A 242 4.70 -22.49 -3.42
N ALA A 243 4.48 -23.76 -3.08
CA ALA A 243 5.35 -24.87 -3.44
C ALA A 243 5.48 -25.10 -4.96
N LYS A 244 4.50 -24.66 -5.76
CA LYS A 244 4.48 -24.83 -7.22
C LYS A 244 5.04 -23.61 -7.96
N SER A 245 4.68 -22.41 -7.52
CA SER A 245 5.01 -21.14 -8.20
C SER A 245 6.11 -20.34 -7.51
N GLY A 246 6.65 -20.85 -6.40
CA GLY A 246 7.66 -20.13 -5.62
C GLY A 246 7.07 -18.85 -5.03
N ARG A 247 7.71 -17.71 -5.27
CA ARG A 247 7.30 -16.40 -4.78
C ARG A 247 6.14 -15.77 -5.58
N CYS A 248 5.86 -16.29 -6.78
CA CYS A 248 4.74 -15.80 -7.60
C CYS A 248 3.42 -16.39 -7.10
N ILE A 249 2.87 -15.84 -6.04
CA ILE A 249 1.58 -16.28 -5.49
C ILE A 249 0.41 -15.59 -6.20
N SER A 250 -0.74 -16.23 -6.16
CA SER A 250 -2.00 -15.74 -6.67
C SER A 250 -2.91 -15.23 -5.55
N GLU A 251 -3.94 -14.49 -5.90
CA GLU A 251 -5.03 -14.14 -4.97
C GLU A 251 -5.67 -15.37 -4.31
N ASN A 252 -5.82 -16.47 -5.05
CA ASN A 252 -6.36 -17.70 -4.49
C ASN A 252 -5.47 -18.30 -3.41
N ASP A 253 -4.15 -18.12 -3.51
CA ASP A 253 -3.22 -18.54 -2.47
C ASP A 253 -3.42 -17.73 -1.19
N GLU A 254 -3.63 -16.41 -1.32
CA GLU A 254 -3.92 -15.52 -0.19
C GLU A 254 -5.24 -15.90 0.49
N ILE A 255 -6.29 -16.12 -0.29
CA ILE A 255 -7.61 -16.53 0.21
C ILE A 255 -7.49 -17.87 0.96
N TYR A 256 -6.80 -18.84 0.37
CA TYR A 256 -6.60 -20.16 0.98
C TYR A 256 -5.87 -20.07 2.33
N ASP A 257 -4.82 -19.24 2.41
CA ASP A 257 -4.06 -19.04 3.64
C ASP A 257 -4.94 -18.43 4.75
N ILE A 258 -5.72 -17.40 4.42
CA ILE A 258 -6.65 -16.75 5.36
C ILE A 258 -7.73 -17.72 5.84
N GLU A 259 -8.35 -18.48 4.94
CA GLU A 259 -9.34 -19.50 5.30
C GLU A 259 -8.74 -20.57 6.18
N CYS A 260 -7.50 -20.99 5.93
CA CYS A 260 -6.79 -21.94 6.76
C CYS A 260 -6.55 -21.39 8.16
N MET A 261 -6.13 -20.12 8.28
CA MET A 261 -5.96 -19.46 9.56
C MET A 261 -7.28 -19.39 10.35
N LYS A 262 -8.36 -18.94 9.72
CA LYS A 262 -9.70 -18.84 10.35
C LYS A 262 -10.19 -20.19 10.82
N ARG A 263 -10.07 -21.24 10.02
CA ARG A 263 -10.48 -22.61 10.39
C ARG A 263 -9.71 -23.17 11.60
N ASN A 264 -8.51 -22.66 11.85
CA ASN A 264 -7.66 -23.09 12.97
C ASN A 264 -7.63 -22.09 14.14
N ASN A 265 -8.59 -21.15 14.20
CA ASN A 265 -8.68 -20.13 15.25
C ASN A 265 -7.41 -19.25 15.36
N ILE A 266 -6.74 -19.02 14.25
CA ILE A 266 -5.60 -18.11 14.16
C ILE A 266 -6.16 -16.73 13.85
N ASN A 267 -5.82 -15.73 14.67
CA ASN A 267 -6.31 -14.38 14.53
C ASN A 267 -5.19 -13.37 14.17
N ALA A 268 -3.96 -13.84 14.02
CA ALA A 268 -2.84 -12.96 13.72
C ALA A 268 -1.83 -13.62 12.79
N VAL A 269 -1.19 -12.81 11.95
CA VAL A 269 -0.14 -13.26 11.07
C VAL A 269 1.05 -12.28 11.11
N ARG A 270 2.26 -12.84 11.10
CA ARG A 270 3.47 -12.05 10.94
C ARG A 270 4.05 -12.26 9.55
N THR A 271 4.20 -11.19 8.78
CA THR A 271 4.83 -11.26 7.46
C THR A 271 6.32 -11.56 7.62
N CYS A 272 6.79 -12.64 7.05
CA CYS A 272 8.17 -13.12 7.15
C CYS A 272 8.89 -13.06 5.81
N HIS A 273 9.87 -12.20 5.67
CA HIS A 273 10.37 -11.18 6.60
C HIS A 273 10.34 -9.81 5.91
N TYR A 274 9.32 -9.55 5.12
CA TYR A 274 9.15 -8.47 4.17
C TYR A 274 7.66 -8.07 4.09
N PRO A 275 7.33 -6.92 3.55
CA PRO A 275 5.95 -6.56 3.23
C PRO A 275 5.38 -7.49 2.16
N ASP A 276 4.18 -8.02 2.43
CA ASP A 276 3.41 -8.80 1.48
C ASP A 276 2.75 -7.90 0.43
N ARG A 277 2.06 -8.49 -0.55
CA ARG A 277 1.26 -7.75 -1.53
C ARG A 277 0.22 -6.89 -0.83
N THR A 278 -0.13 -5.76 -1.45
CA THR A 278 -1.14 -4.84 -0.90
C THR A 278 -2.49 -5.52 -0.65
N THR A 279 -2.89 -6.42 -1.55
CA THR A 279 -4.13 -7.19 -1.45
C THR A 279 -4.22 -8.03 -0.18
N TRP A 280 -3.08 -8.54 0.31
CA TRP A 280 -3.02 -9.29 1.55
C TRP A 280 -3.57 -8.52 2.75
N TYR A 281 -3.23 -7.25 2.87
CA TYR A 281 -3.67 -6.42 4.00
C TYR A 281 -5.17 -6.15 3.95
N TYR A 282 -5.72 -5.83 2.78
CA TYR A 282 -7.17 -5.67 2.60
C TYR A 282 -7.94 -6.94 2.98
N ARG A 283 -7.44 -8.10 2.55
CA ARG A 283 -8.06 -9.38 2.90
C ARG A 283 -7.95 -9.70 4.39
N CYS A 284 -6.86 -9.33 5.05
CA CYS A 284 -6.71 -9.46 6.49
C CYS A 284 -7.70 -8.56 7.24
N ASP A 285 -7.89 -7.34 6.78
CA ASP A 285 -8.87 -6.41 7.36
C ASP A 285 -10.30 -6.96 7.25
N GLU A 286 -10.67 -7.48 6.08
CA GLU A 286 -11.96 -8.10 5.80
C GLU A 286 -12.18 -9.38 6.62
N ALA A 287 -11.14 -10.16 6.83
CA ALA A 287 -11.21 -11.43 7.54
C ALA A 287 -11.05 -11.30 9.07
N GLY A 288 -10.68 -10.12 9.58
CA GLY A 288 -10.39 -9.93 10.99
C GLY A 288 -9.08 -10.59 11.43
N ILE A 289 -8.03 -10.49 10.62
CA ILE A 289 -6.70 -11.00 10.94
C ILE A 289 -5.79 -9.83 11.30
N TYR A 290 -5.21 -9.85 12.49
CA TYR A 290 -4.18 -8.89 12.88
C TYR A 290 -2.89 -9.15 12.12
N VAL A 291 -2.27 -8.12 11.58
CA VAL A 291 -1.02 -8.29 10.82
C VAL A 291 0.14 -7.62 11.53
N MET A 292 1.20 -8.38 11.76
CA MET A 292 2.48 -7.84 12.19
C MET A 292 3.38 -7.70 10.97
N VAL A 293 3.49 -6.49 10.46
CA VAL A 293 4.34 -6.19 9.30
C VAL A 293 5.78 -6.06 9.74
N ARG A 294 6.69 -6.77 9.06
CA ARG A 294 8.12 -6.56 9.23
C ARG A 294 8.62 -5.59 8.16
N GLY A 295 8.96 -4.38 8.59
CA GLY A 295 9.73 -3.46 7.75
C GLY A 295 11.20 -3.91 7.63
N LYS A 296 11.90 -3.46 6.61
CA LYS A 296 13.34 -3.69 6.40
C LYS A 296 14.19 -2.98 7.48
N SER A 297 14.07 -3.36 8.73
CA SER A 297 15.04 -2.99 9.74
C SER A 297 16.15 -4.04 9.74
N GLY A 298 16.93 -4.10 8.67
CA GLY A 298 18.19 -4.78 8.71
C GLY A 298 19.01 -4.27 9.90
N LYS A 299 19.88 -5.07 10.43
CA LYS A 299 20.93 -4.62 11.36
C LYS A 299 21.86 -3.63 10.63
N SER A 300 21.30 -2.52 10.13
CA SER A 300 22.05 -1.44 9.54
C SER A 300 22.91 -0.82 10.64
N ARG A 301 24.20 -1.05 10.58
CA ARG A 301 25.21 -0.34 11.38
C ARG A 301 25.35 1.13 10.97
N TYR A 302 24.43 1.67 10.17
CA TYR A 302 24.49 3.07 9.77
C TYR A 302 23.50 3.89 10.62
N PRO A 303 23.99 4.61 11.64
CA PRO A 303 23.18 5.61 12.32
C PRO A 303 23.02 6.80 11.39
N GLY A 304 21.80 7.19 11.08
CA GLY A 304 21.55 8.55 10.63
C GLY A 304 20.81 8.77 9.33
N ARG A 305 19.96 7.87 8.84
CA ARG A 305 18.95 8.25 7.87
C ARG A 305 17.55 7.91 8.38
N ARG A 306 16.84 8.98 8.62
CA ARG A 306 15.46 9.04 9.12
C ARG A 306 14.55 8.26 8.17
N TRP A 307 13.74 7.38 8.71
CA TRP A 307 12.81 6.45 8.05
C TRP A 307 11.69 7.10 7.23
N GLU A 308 11.73 8.42 7.05
CA GLU A 308 10.68 9.21 6.40
C GLU A 308 10.54 9.01 4.89
N ARG A 309 11.39 8.19 4.25
CA ARG A 309 11.36 7.99 2.79
C ARG A 309 10.98 6.60 2.30
N LEU A 310 10.67 5.65 3.16
CA LEU A 310 10.42 4.26 2.75
C LEU A 310 8.96 3.81 2.87
N SER A 311 8.07 4.66 3.33
CA SER A 311 6.65 4.41 3.26
C SER A 311 6.06 5.36 2.23
N ARG A 312 5.49 4.82 1.15
CA ARG A 312 4.53 5.62 0.44
C ARG A 312 3.51 6.12 1.43
N PRO A 313 3.25 7.38 1.40
CA PRO A 313 2.24 7.96 2.23
C PRO A 313 0.89 7.32 1.87
N GLY A 314 0.12 6.93 2.86
CA GLY A 314 -1.23 6.44 2.73
C GLY A 314 -1.49 5.02 3.20
N MET A 315 -0.61 4.06 2.95
CA MET A 315 -0.93 2.65 3.21
C MET A 315 -0.48 2.10 4.56
N TYR A 316 0.44 2.76 5.29
CA TYR A 316 1.10 2.17 6.47
C TYR A 316 1.28 3.11 7.65
N ARG A 317 0.52 4.21 7.79
CA ARG A 317 0.76 5.20 8.84
C ARG A 317 0.21 4.86 10.23
N GLU A 318 -0.72 3.95 10.35
CA GLU A 318 -1.15 3.46 11.67
C GLU A 318 -0.34 2.25 12.13
N VAL A 319 0.96 2.46 12.21
CA VAL A 319 1.86 1.41 12.62
C VAL A 319 2.45 1.75 13.97
N TRP A 320 2.06 1.00 14.99
CA TRP A 320 2.66 1.11 16.32
C TRP A 320 3.98 0.35 16.35
N SER A 321 5.06 1.08 16.62
CA SER A 321 6.38 0.48 16.77
C SER A 321 6.60 0.02 18.20
N PHE A 322 6.56 -1.29 18.43
CA PHE A 322 7.15 -1.90 19.61
C PHE A 322 8.53 -2.44 19.25
N GLY A 323 9.56 -1.70 19.59
CA GLY A 323 10.92 -2.08 19.23
C GLY A 323 11.15 -2.04 17.71
N ARG A 324 11.38 -3.19 17.08
CA ARG A 324 11.71 -3.31 15.65
C ARG A 324 10.58 -3.91 14.81
N MET A 325 9.40 -4.02 15.33
CA MET A 325 8.24 -4.62 14.66
C MET A 325 7.10 -3.63 14.58
N LEU A 326 6.44 -3.63 13.45
CA LEU A 326 5.31 -2.78 13.13
C LEU A 326 4.04 -3.64 13.19
N PHE A 327 3.03 -3.20 13.93
CA PHE A 327 1.73 -3.88 13.97
C PHE A 327 0.75 -3.13 13.09
N TRP A 328 0.16 -3.84 12.15
CA TRP A 328 -1.03 -3.44 11.45
C TRP A 328 -2.23 -4.08 12.11
N ILE A 329 -3.17 -3.27 12.52
CA ILE A 329 -4.44 -3.75 13.03
C ILE A 329 -5.50 -2.96 12.26
N GLY A 330 -6.09 -3.58 11.26
CA GLY A 330 -7.09 -3.20 10.28
C GLY A 330 -7.78 -1.86 10.37
#